data_2601d6143f4a0aa2b4fb6c218aaeddc9
#
_entry.id   2601d6143f4a0aa2b4fb6c218aaeddc9
#
_cell.length_a   1.000
_cell.length_b   1.000
_cell.length_c   1.000
_cell.angle_alpha   90.00
_cell.angle_beta   90.00
_cell.angle_gamma   90.00
#
_symmetry.space_group_name_H-M   'P 1'
#
loop_
_entity.id
_entity.type
_entity.pdbx_description
1 polymer ?
#
loop_
_entity_poly.entity_id
_entity_poly.type
_entity_poly.pdbx_seq_one_letter_code
_entity_poly.pdbx_strand_id
1 'polypeptide(L)'
;PAGNASGYSRSEHAKSICGSLGYAKPDAQYADKVVIITDDLVDYPNTPNSISEHDVDYVVLVDSVGDSSKISSGAIRDTKNPRDILLAMNAAKVIVNSGYFKEGFSIQTGSGGASLAAVKYIREEMIKRGIHSSFALGGITAHMVKMHEEGLIERLIDVQSFDRVAAESIKNDPFHKGVSANEYASAD
;
A
#
# COMPACT_ATOMS: atom_id res chain seq x y z
N PRO A 1 2.42 28.63 3.46
CA PRO A 1 2.42 27.16 3.63
C PRO A 1 3.22 26.79 4.88
N ALA A 2 2.66 25.89 5.70
CA ALA A 2 3.33 25.45 6.94
C ALA A 2 4.32 24.29 6.69
N GLY A 3 4.12 23.53 5.63
CA GLY A 3 4.91 22.38 5.23
C GLY A 3 4.06 21.37 4.47
N ASN A 4 4.66 20.29 4.01
CA ASN A 4 3.96 19.20 3.35
C ASN A 4 4.12 17.88 4.14
N ALA A 5 3.36 16.85 3.81
CA ALA A 5 3.47 15.53 4.43
C ALA A 5 3.80 14.45 3.41
N SER A 6 4.66 13.52 3.81
CA SER A 6 4.94 12.29 3.08
C SER A 6 4.96 11.11 4.05
N GLY A 7 4.21 10.06 3.72
CA GLY A 7 4.25 8.82 4.47
C GLY A 7 5.47 7.95 4.15
N TYR A 8 6.20 8.28 3.09
CA TYR A 8 7.30 7.48 2.57
C TYR A 8 8.39 8.34 1.90
N SER A 9 8.67 9.52 2.47
CA SER A 9 9.75 10.37 1.95
C SER A 9 11.04 9.57 1.77
N ARG A 10 11.70 9.79 0.65
CA ARG A 10 13.03 9.23 0.35
C ARG A 10 14.17 10.10 0.87
N SER A 11 13.86 11.11 1.67
CA SER A 11 14.88 11.90 2.35
C SER A 11 15.76 10.99 3.20
N GLU A 12 17.07 11.17 3.12
CA GLU A 12 18.04 10.44 3.96
C GLU A 12 17.84 10.70 5.46
N HIS A 13 17.18 11.81 5.79
CA HIS A 13 16.88 12.21 7.17
C HIS A 13 15.59 11.62 7.70
N ALA A 14 14.74 11.05 6.85
CA ALA A 14 13.48 10.44 7.28
C ALA A 14 13.73 9.18 8.12
N LYS A 15 13.46 9.26 9.42
CA LYS A 15 13.68 8.19 10.41
C LYS A 15 12.54 7.19 10.41
N SER A 16 11.32 7.67 10.19
CA SER A 16 10.08 6.91 10.29
C SER A 16 9.35 6.88 8.96
N ILE A 17 8.54 5.86 8.77
CA ILE A 17 7.66 5.69 7.62
C ILE A 17 6.29 5.20 8.11
N CYS A 18 5.23 5.77 7.58
CA CYS A 18 3.88 5.28 7.84
C CYS A 18 3.24 4.63 6.60
N GLY A 19 3.92 4.66 5.46
CA GLY A 19 3.41 4.15 4.19
C GLY A 19 2.56 5.16 3.43
N SER A 20 1.72 4.67 2.51
CA SER A 20 0.88 5.53 1.69
C SER A 20 -0.15 6.29 2.53
N LEU A 21 -0.29 7.59 2.26
CA LEU A 21 -1.30 8.50 2.81
C LEU A 21 -2.47 8.72 1.82
N GLY A 22 -2.76 7.74 0.97
CA GLY A 22 -3.71 7.88 -0.13
C GLY A 22 -5.11 8.30 0.30
N TYR A 23 -5.59 7.83 1.43
CA TYR A 23 -6.88 8.25 1.99
C TYR A 23 -6.81 9.61 2.70
N ALA A 24 -5.69 9.94 3.34
CA ALA A 24 -5.54 11.22 4.03
C ALA A 24 -5.46 12.41 3.07
N LYS A 25 -5.06 12.20 1.81
CA LYS A 25 -4.97 13.29 0.82
C LYS A 25 -6.33 13.94 0.52
N PRO A 26 -7.41 13.20 0.14
CA PRO A 26 -8.72 13.84 -0.02
C PRO A 26 -9.24 14.44 1.27
N ASP A 27 -8.99 13.83 2.44
CA ASP A 27 -9.38 14.43 3.71
C ASP A 27 -8.72 15.79 3.91
N ALA A 28 -7.42 15.92 3.62
CA ALA A 28 -6.72 17.19 3.69
C ALA A 28 -7.25 18.24 2.70
N GLN A 29 -7.66 17.83 1.51
CA GLN A 29 -8.20 18.75 0.48
C GLN A 29 -9.58 19.32 0.84
N TYR A 30 -10.37 18.61 1.64
CA TYR A 30 -11.74 18.99 1.98
C TYR A 30 -11.94 19.44 3.43
N ALA A 31 -10.92 19.30 4.27
CA ALA A 31 -10.97 19.74 5.66
C ALA A 31 -10.86 21.27 5.79
N ASP A 32 -11.58 21.87 6.73
CA ASP A 32 -11.47 23.31 7.04
C ASP A 32 -10.09 23.66 7.61
N LYS A 33 -9.45 22.73 8.32
CA LYS A 33 -8.13 22.89 8.89
C LYS A 33 -7.36 21.58 8.84
N VAL A 34 -6.09 21.67 8.43
CA VAL A 34 -5.17 20.54 8.33
C VAL A 34 -3.97 20.77 9.23
N VAL A 35 -3.78 19.85 10.17
CA VAL A 35 -2.67 19.85 11.11
C VAL A 35 -1.85 18.58 10.93
N ILE A 36 -0.58 18.72 10.56
CA ILE A 36 0.38 17.63 10.58
C ILE A 36 1.00 17.54 11.95
N ILE A 37 0.91 16.37 12.59
CA ILE A 37 1.64 16.07 13.81
C ILE A 37 2.73 15.05 13.45
N THR A 38 3.99 15.39 13.72
CA THR A 38 5.13 14.57 13.34
C THR A 38 6.18 14.52 14.43
N ASP A 39 6.87 13.40 14.55
CA ASP A 39 8.10 13.22 15.33
C ASP A 39 9.35 13.17 14.41
N ASP A 40 9.13 13.33 13.09
CA ASP A 40 10.18 13.32 12.08
C ASP A 40 10.03 14.53 11.14
N LEU A 41 10.57 15.66 11.54
CA LEU A 41 10.61 16.86 10.72
C LEU A 41 11.85 16.85 9.84
N VAL A 42 11.67 16.89 8.54
CA VAL A 42 12.75 16.87 7.55
C VAL A 42 12.85 18.18 6.80
N ASP A 43 14.01 18.42 6.20
CA ASP A 43 14.27 19.62 5.40
C ASP A 43 13.42 19.66 4.11
N TYR A 44 13.11 20.87 3.66
CA TYR A 44 12.49 21.08 2.38
C TYR A 44 13.53 21.00 1.23
N PRO A 45 13.18 20.41 0.09
CA PRO A 45 11.89 19.81 -0.28
C PRO A 45 11.72 18.38 0.27
N ASN A 46 10.57 18.10 0.91
CA ASN A 46 10.19 16.75 1.29
C ASN A 46 9.44 16.09 0.13
N THR A 47 10.13 15.25 -0.63
CA THR A 47 9.59 14.62 -1.85
C THR A 47 9.88 13.11 -1.92
N PRO A 48 8.96 12.33 -2.51
CA PRO A 48 7.63 12.73 -2.97
C PRO A 48 6.72 13.09 -1.79
N ASN A 49 5.85 14.09 -1.96
CA ASN A 49 4.85 14.40 -0.95
C ASN A 49 3.50 13.72 -1.28
N SER A 50 2.75 13.38 -0.25
CA SER A 50 1.40 12.85 -0.36
C SER A 50 0.34 13.93 -0.13
N ILE A 51 0.65 14.91 0.71
CA ILE A 51 -0.19 16.07 1.02
C ILE A 51 0.63 17.32 0.75
N SER A 52 0.12 18.18 -0.12
CA SER A 52 0.80 19.39 -0.55
C SER A 52 0.86 20.41 0.57
N GLU A 53 1.91 21.25 0.56
CA GLU A 53 2.02 22.42 1.44
C GLU A 53 0.87 23.42 1.29
N HIS A 54 0.15 23.39 0.17
CA HIS A 54 -1.04 24.24 -0.05
C HIS A 54 -2.26 23.78 0.75
N ASP A 55 -2.30 22.51 1.14
CA ASP A 55 -3.38 21.89 1.89
C ASP A 55 -3.10 21.85 3.41
N VAL A 56 -1.97 22.40 3.88
CA VAL A 56 -1.53 22.28 5.28
C VAL A 56 -1.54 23.65 5.98
N ASP A 57 -2.29 23.75 7.07
CA ASP A 57 -2.36 24.97 7.90
C ASP A 57 -1.26 25.00 8.99
N TYR A 58 -0.98 23.85 9.63
CA TYR A 58 -0.06 23.76 10.76
C TYR A 58 0.79 22.50 10.70
N VAL A 59 2.04 22.61 11.16
CA VAL A 59 2.93 21.48 11.43
C VAL A 59 3.35 21.55 12.90
N VAL A 60 3.14 20.46 13.64
CA VAL A 60 3.45 20.36 15.05
C VAL A 60 4.47 19.23 15.25
N LEU A 61 5.65 19.61 15.71
CA LEU A 61 6.70 18.66 16.09
C LEU A 61 6.45 18.18 17.52
N VAL A 62 6.45 16.87 17.71
CA VAL A 62 6.31 16.20 19.00
C VAL A 62 7.44 15.21 19.22
N ASP A 63 7.65 14.74 20.45
CA ASP A 63 8.70 13.76 20.75
C ASP A 63 8.39 12.38 20.16
N SER A 64 7.12 12.01 20.08
CA SER A 64 6.64 10.75 19.49
C SER A 64 5.19 10.85 19.07
N VAL A 65 4.84 10.39 17.89
CA VAL A 65 3.44 10.25 17.41
C VAL A 65 2.86 8.88 17.73
N GLY A 66 3.68 7.92 18.15
CA GLY A 66 3.25 6.57 18.50
C GLY A 66 4.30 5.50 18.27
N ASP A 67 3.87 4.24 18.33
CA ASP A 67 4.72 3.06 18.18
C ASP A 67 4.52 2.44 16.79
N SER A 68 5.46 2.67 15.88
CA SER A 68 5.42 2.14 14.50
C SER A 68 5.44 0.61 14.42
N SER A 69 5.92 -0.08 15.47
CA SER A 69 5.91 -1.55 15.51
C SER A 69 4.49 -2.14 15.58
N LYS A 70 3.52 -1.29 15.95
CA LYS A 70 2.10 -1.67 16.05
C LYS A 70 1.30 -1.38 14.77
N ILE A 71 1.92 -0.82 13.73
CA ILE A 71 1.26 -0.62 12.45
C ILE A 71 0.85 -1.99 11.91
N SER A 72 -0.46 -2.19 11.78
CA SER A 72 -1.14 -3.32 11.12
C SER A 72 -0.87 -4.73 11.63
N SER A 73 -0.10 -4.92 12.68
CA SER A 73 0.28 -6.26 13.15
C SER A 73 -0.91 -7.16 13.57
N GLY A 74 -2.10 -6.61 13.74
CA GLY A 74 -3.28 -7.33 14.20
C GLY A 74 -4.29 -7.75 13.13
N ALA A 75 -4.36 -7.03 12.01
CA ALA A 75 -5.40 -7.20 11.00
C ALA A 75 -5.00 -8.18 9.88
N ILE A 76 -3.71 -8.30 9.58
CA ILE A 76 -3.19 -9.12 8.49
C ILE A 76 -2.65 -10.42 9.05
N ARG A 77 -3.47 -11.46 9.00
CA ARG A 77 -3.07 -12.81 9.42
C ARG A 77 -3.53 -13.83 8.39
N ASP A 78 -2.63 -14.72 8.03
CA ASP A 78 -2.99 -15.91 7.27
C ASP A 78 -4.02 -16.72 8.06
N THR A 79 -5.13 -17.03 7.41
CA THR A 79 -6.15 -17.85 8.05
C THR A 79 -5.66 -19.29 8.20
N LYS A 80 -5.97 -19.89 9.35
CA LYS A 80 -5.82 -21.32 9.59
C LYS A 80 -7.16 -22.06 9.58
N ASN A 81 -8.26 -21.31 9.34
CA ASN A 81 -9.59 -21.88 9.28
C ASN A 81 -9.76 -22.68 7.97
N PRO A 82 -10.05 -23.99 8.02
CA PRO A 82 -10.20 -24.81 6.82
C PRO A 82 -11.28 -24.30 5.85
N ARG A 83 -12.34 -23.68 6.37
CA ARG A 83 -13.43 -23.10 5.56
C ARG A 83 -12.93 -21.91 4.74
N ASP A 84 -12.16 -21.02 5.36
CA ASP A 84 -11.60 -19.85 4.67
C ASP A 84 -10.55 -20.27 3.64
N ILE A 85 -9.77 -21.30 3.95
CA ILE A 85 -8.79 -21.89 3.02
C ILE A 85 -9.52 -22.46 1.79
N LEU A 86 -10.59 -23.24 2.01
CA LEU A 86 -11.39 -23.79 0.91
C LEU A 86 -12.02 -22.68 0.07
N LEU A 87 -12.53 -21.62 0.71
CA LEU A 87 -13.06 -20.44 0.04
C LEU A 87 -11.98 -19.79 -0.84
N ALA A 88 -10.79 -19.57 -0.29
CA ALA A 88 -9.65 -18.99 -0.98
C ALA A 88 -9.22 -19.82 -2.21
N MET A 89 -9.14 -21.12 -2.07
CA MET A 89 -8.84 -22.04 -3.18
C MET A 89 -9.87 -21.93 -4.31
N ASN A 90 -11.15 -21.88 -3.96
CA ASN A 90 -12.22 -21.76 -4.97
C ASN A 90 -12.25 -20.37 -5.62
N ALA A 91 -12.02 -19.31 -4.85
CA ALA A 91 -11.91 -17.96 -5.40
C ALA A 91 -10.73 -17.85 -6.38
N ALA A 92 -9.58 -18.38 -6.03
CA ALA A 92 -8.43 -18.45 -6.94
C ALA A 92 -8.75 -19.23 -8.23
N LYS A 93 -9.45 -20.37 -8.15
CA LYS A 93 -9.90 -21.11 -9.35
C LYS A 93 -10.82 -20.29 -10.24
N VAL A 94 -11.75 -19.52 -9.66
CA VAL A 94 -12.64 -18.63 -10.43
C VAL A 94 -11.82 -17.57 -11.17
N ILE A 95 -10.87 -16.92 -10.49
CA ILE A 95 -9.99 -15.91 -11.08
C ILE A 95 -9.18 -16.51 -12.23
N VAL A 96 -8.53 -17.65 -11.99
CA VAL A 96 -7.67 -18.33 -12.96
C VAL A 96 -8.45 -18.79 -14.21
N ASN A 97 -9.72 -19.11 -14.07
CA ASN A 97 -10.60 -19.55 -15.18
C ASN A 97 -11.49 -18.43 -15.75
N SER A 98 -11.34 -17.19 -15.29
CA SER A 98 -12.18 -16.05 -15.72
C SER A 98 -11.94 -15.60 -17.17
N GLY A 99 -10.83 -16.01 -17.79
CA GLY A 99 -10.36 -15.48 -19.08
C GLY A 99 -9.53 -14.20 -18.96
N TYR A 100 -9.50 -13.59 -17.77
CA TYR A 100 -8.69 -12.39 -17.50
C TYR A 100 -7.33 -12.71 -16.89
N PHE A 101 -7.11 -13.93 -16.40
CA PHE A 101 -5.84 -14.39 -15.84
C PHE A 101 -4.86 -14.75 -16.97
N LYS A 102 -4.22 -13.73 -17.52
CA LYS A 102 -3.29 -13.80 -18.65
C LYS A 102 -2.13 -12.84 -18.45
N GLU A 103 -1.07 -12.94 -19.24
CA GLU A 103 0.07 -12.04 -19.16
C GLU A 103 -0.36 -10.57 -19.17
N GLY A 104 0.20 -9.79 -18.25
CA GLY A 104 -0.09 -8.38 -18.07
C GLY A 104 -1.41 -8.07 -17.35
N PHE A 105 -2.09 -9.06 -16.72
CA PHE A 105 -3.29 -8.78 -15.93
C PHE A 105 -2.98 -7.86 -14.75
N SER A 106 -3.99 -7.23 -14.19
CA SER A 106 -3.89 -6.45 -12.95
C SER A 106 -4.66 -7.15 -11.82
N ILE A 107 -4.24 -6.91 -10.59
CA ILE A 107 -4.82 -7.56 -9.42
C ILE A 107 -5.03 -6.59 -8.27
N GLN A 108 -6.13 -6.77 -7.55
CA GLN A 108 -6.39 -6.15 -6.27
C GLN A 108 -6.81 -7.22 -5.28
N THR A 109 -6.39 -7.09 -4.03
CA THR A 109 -6.82 -7.99 -2.96
C THR A 109 -7.22 -7.23 -1.70
N GLY A 110 -8.05 -7.86 -0.88
CA GLY A 110 -8.34 -7.36 0.46
C GLY A 110 -7.31 -7.84 1.49
N SER A 111 -7.33 -7.24 2.67
CA SER A 111 -6.48 -7.59 3.82
C SER A 111 -7.02 -8.74 4.67
N GLY A 112 -8.23 -9.24 4.40
CA GLY A 112 -8.84 -10.35 5.15
C GLY A 112 -8.14 -11.69 4.92
N GLY A 113 -8.20 -12.58 5.91
CA GLY A 113 -7.49 -13.86 5.88
C GLY A 113 -7.80 -14.75 4.66
N ALA A 114 -9.04 -14.79 4.20
CA ALA A 114 -9.41 -15.53 2.99
C ALA A 114 -8.82 -14.89 1.73
N SER A 115 -8.80 -13.54 1.65
CA SER A 115 -8.19 -12.83 0.53
C SER A 115 -6.68 -13.06 0.46
N LEU A 116 -5.99 -12.99 1.59
CA LEU A 116 -4.55 -13.28 1.66
C LEU A 116 -4.24 -14.73 1.28
N ALA A 117 -5.06 -15.67 1.73
CA ALA A 117 -4.93 -17.08 1.32
C ALA A 117 -5.15 -17.27 -0.19
N ALA A 118 -6.09 -16.53 -0.80
CA ALA A 118 -6.32 -16.59 -2.25
C ALA A 118 -5.11 -16.09 -3.05
N VAL A 119 -4.44 -15.03 -2.58
CA VAL A 119 -3.20 -14.52 -3.19
C VAL A 119 -2.14 -15.60 -3.31
N LYS A 120 -1.99 -16.44 -2.29
CA LYS A 120 -1.03 -17.54 -2.29
C LYS A 120 -1.30 -18.52 -3.44
N TYR A 121 -2.54 -18.93 -3.65
CA TYR A 121 -2.91 -19.83 -4.75
C TYR A 121 -2.79 -19.15 -6.11
N ILE A 122 -3.10 -17.87 -6.22
CA ILE A 122 -2.89 -17.08 -7.45
C ILE A 122 -1.40 -17.04 -7.79
N ARG A 123 -0.53 -16.79 -6.80
CA ARG A 123 0.91 -16.79 -6.98
C ARG A 123 1.42 -18.16 -7.51
N GLU A 124 0.96 -19.26 -6.93
CA GLU A 124 1.33 -20.61 -7.38
C GLU A 124 0.94 -20.83 -8.85
N GLU A 125 -0.25 -20.41 -9.27
CA GLU A 125 -0.71 -20.51 -10.65
C GLU A 125 0.04 -19.57 -11.60
N MET A 126 0.43 -18.35 -11.16
CA MET A 126 1.29 -17.45 -11.92
C MET A 126 2.64 -18.12 -12.24
N ILE A 127 3.30 -18.67 -11.24
CA ILE A 127 4.58 -19.38 -11.40
C ILE A 127 4.41 -20.58 -12.35
N LYS A 128 3.41 -21.41 -12.14
CA LYS A 128 3.14 -22.61 -12.94
C LYS A 128 2.91 -22.30 -14.41
N ARG A 129 2.27 -21.17 -14.71
CA ARG A 129 1.91 -20.75 -16.09
C ARG A 129 2.91 -19.78 -16.70
N GLY A 130 3.87 -19.27 -15.95
CA GLY A 130 4.80 -18.24 -16.38
C GLY A 130 4.08 -16.93 -16.73
N ILE A 131 3.05 -16.57 -15.95
CA ILE A 131 2.23 -15.35 -16.14
C ILE A 131 2.65 -14.30 -15.13
N HIS A 132 2.81 -13.05 -15.57
CA HIS A 132 3.14 -11.91 -14.75
C HIS A 132 1.98 -10.90 -14.74
N SER A 133 1.82 -10.20 -13.63
CA SER A 133 0.89 -9.09 -13.49
C SER A 133 1.56 -7.77 -13.81
N SER A 134 0.90 -6.90 -14.56
CA SER A 134 1.39 -5.55 -14.85
C SER A 134 1.42 -4.66 -13.61
N PHE A 135 0.42 -4.80 -12.72
CA PHE A 135 0.41 -4.09 -11.45
C PHE A 135 -0.54 -4.72 -10.44
N ALA A 136 -0.24 -4.48 -9.16
CA ALA A 136 -1.19 -4.63 -8.07
C ALA A 136 -1.61 -3.24 -7.57
N LEU A 137 -2.89 -3.06 -7.28
CA LEU A 137 -3.50 -1.77 -6.94
C LEU A 137 -4.30 -1.86 -5.65
N GLY A 138 -4.29 -0.81 -4.85
CA GLY A 138 -5.15 -0.66 -3.67
C GLY A 138 -4.40 -0.75 -2.37
N GLY A 139 -4.85 -1.57 -1.44
CA GLY A 139 -4.12 -1.84 -0.20
C GLY A 139 -3.01 -2.85 -0.45
N ILE A 140 -1.78 -2.47 -0.20
CA ILE A 140 -0.60 -3.33 -0.43
C ILE A 140 -0.21 -4.03 0.87
N THR A 141 0.07 -5.33 0.74
CA THR A 141 0.49 -6.21 1.85
C THR A 141 1.87 -6.80 1.58
N ALA A 142 2.49 -7.34 2.62
CA ALA A 142 3.75 -8.08 2.50
C ALA A 142 3.71 -9.20 1.44
N HIS A 143 2.56 -9.83 1.23
CA HIS A 143 2.40 -10.85 0.18
C HIS A 143 2.57 -10.27 -1.23
N MET A 144 2.00 -9.07 -1.46
CA MET A 144 2.14 -8.38 -2.75
C MET A 144 3.56 -7.88 -2.97
N VAL A 145 4.20 -7.33 -1.93
CA VAL A 145 5.61 -6.92 -1.97
C VAL A 145 6.50 -8.11 -2.34
N LYS A 146 6.30 -9.26 -1.69
CA LYS A 146 7.05 -10.47 -2.01
C LYS A 146 6.87 -10.93 -3.45
N MET A 147 5.64 -10.91 -3.97
CA MET A 147 5.38 -11.25 -5.37
C MET A 147 6.05 -10.27 -6.34
N HIS A 148 6.14 -8.99 -5.96
CA HIS A 148 6.86 -7.99 -6.72
C HIS A 148 8.38 -8.24 -6.73
N GLU A 149 8.96 -8.51 -5.57
CA GLU A 149 10.39 -8.87 -5.44
C GLU A 149 10.74 -10.17 -6.21
N GLU A 150 9.80 -11.09 -6.34
CA GLU A 150 9.93 -12.31 -7.16
C GLU A 150 9.75 -12.06 -8.67
N GLY A 151 9.45 -10.81 -9.08
CA GLY A 151 9.21 -10.45 -10.48
C GLY A 151 7.84 -10.87 -11.02
N LEU A 152 6.93 -11.36 -10.18
CA LEU A 152 5.58 -11.77 -10.60
C LEU A 152 4.64 -10.58 -10.79
N ILE A 153 4.90 -9.45 -10.15
CA ILE A 153 4.14 -8.21 -10.28
C ILE A 153 5.12 -7.10 -10.68
N GLU A 154 4.86 -6.41 -11.79
CA GLU A 154 5.78 -5.37 -12.31
C GLU A 154 5.77 -4.11 -11.44
N ARG A 155 4.59 -3.68 -10.95
CA ARG A 155 4.41 -2.44 -10.17
C ARG A 155 3.43 -2.60 -9.03
N LEU A 156 3.69 -1.85 -7.96
CA LEU A 156 2.77 -1.71 -6.83
C LEU A 156 2.22 -0.28 -6.80
N ILE A 157 0.90 -0.14 -6.77
CA ILE A 157 0.18 1.14 -6.72
C ILE A 157 -0.62 1.18 -5.42
N ASP A 158 -0.08 1.88 -4.43
CA ASP A 158 -0.46 1.80 -3.03
C ASP A 158 -1.33 2.99 -2.60
N VAL A 159 -2.58 2.71 -2.28
CA VAL A 159 -3.50 3.66 -1.64
C VAL A 159 -3.34 3.61 -0.12
N GLN A 160 -3.03 2.44 0.41
CA GLN A 160 -2.82 2.22 1.84
C GLN A 160 -1.86 1.05 2.06
N SER A 161 -0.71 1.31 2.66
CA SER A 161 0.20 0.27 3.09
C SER A 161 -0.38 -0.45 4.30
N PHE A 162 -0.69 -1.74 4.16
CA PHE A 162 -1.37 -2.49 5.22
C PHE A 162 -0.43 -3.07 6.28
N ASP A 163 0.85 -3.08 6.03
CA ASP A 163 1.85 -3.57 6.98
C ASP A 163 3.19 -2.85 6.82
N ARG A 164 4.08 -3.10 7.77
CA ARG A 164 5.39 -2.46 7.78
C ARG A 164 6.23 -2.81 6.55
N VAL A 165 6.11 -4.03 6.02
CA VAL A 165 6.84 -4.45 4.83
C VAL A 165 6.41 -3.61 3.63
N ALA A 166 5.10 -3.37 3.46
CA ALA A 166 4.60 -2.49 2.41
C ALA A 166 5.07 -1.04 2.60
N ALA A 167 5.04 -0.53 3.84
CA ALA A 167 5.52 0.82 4.15
C ALA A 167 7.02 1.00 3.89
N GLU A 168 7.84 -0.01 4.17
CA GLU A 168 9.28 0.00 3.88
C GLU A 168 9.54 -0.14 2.37
N SER A 169 8.77 -0.98 1.69
CA SER A 169 8.88 -1.17 0.24
C SER A 169 8.59 0.12 -0.53
N ILE A 170 7.50 0.83 -0.20
CA ILE A 170 7.15 2.07 -0.90
C ILE A 170 8.20 3.16 -0.74
N LYS A 171 8.93 3.17 0.37
CA LYS A 171 10.07 4.09 0.59
C LYS A 171 11.26 3.76 -0.32
N ASN A 172 11.57 2.48 -0.47
CA ASN A 172 12.84 2.02 -1.05
C ASN A 172 12.73 1.65 -2.52
N ASP A 173 11.57 1.26 -3.01
CA ASP A 173 11.36 0.75 -4.36
C ASP A 173 10.73 1.79 -5.29
N PRO A 174 11.38 2.17 -6.41
CA PRO A 174 10.84 3.13 -7.37
C PRO A 174 9.62 2.62 -8.14
N PHE A 175 9.38 1.30 -8.18
CA PHE A 175 8.21 0.68 -8.81
C PHE A 175 7.03 0.51 -7.84
N HIS A 176 7.22 0.83 -6.57
CA HIS A 176 6.17 0.92 -5.58
C HIS A 176 5.81 2.39 -5.36
N LYS A 177 4.62 2.81 -5.78
CA LYS A 177 4.18 4.21 -5.73
C LYS A 177 2.92 4.37 -4.90
N GLY A 178 2.88 5.44 -4.09
CA GLY A 178 1.66 5.89 -3.44
C GLY A 178 0.78 6.67 -4.41
N VAL A 179 -0.53 6.45 -4.33
CA VAL A 179 -1.55 7.21 -5.05
C VAL A 179 -2.64 7.67 -4.09
N SER A 180 -3.32 8.76 -4.43
CA SER A 180 -4.45 9.21 -3.63
C SER A 180 -5.70 8.35 -3.87
N ALA A 181 -6.61 8.36 -2.90
CA ALA A 181 -7.91 7.70 -3.08
C ALA A 181 -8.71 8.32 -4.23
N ASN A 182 -8.53 9.61 -4.52
CA ASN A 182 -9.14 10.26 -5.67
C ASN A 182 -8.60 9.68 -7.00
N GLU A 183 -7.28 9.55 -7.13
CA GLU A 183 -6.67 8.93 -8.31
C GLU A 183 -7.06 7.46 -8.46
N TYR A 184 -7.12 6.74 -7.32
CA TYR A 184 -7.52 5.34 -7.29
C TYR A 184 -8.96 5.11 -7.74
N ALA A 185 -9.88 5.99 -7.34
CA ALA A 185 -11.31 5.86 -7.58
C ALA A 185 -11.81 6.71 -8.77
N SER A 186 -10.94 7.46 -9.43
CA SER A 186 -11.29 8.24 -10.60
C SER A 186 -11.65 7.33 -11.78
N ALA A 187 -12.66 7.77 -12.53
CA ALA A 187 -13.09 7.10 -13.75
C ALA A 187 -12.36 7.64 -15.00
N ASP A 188 -11.50 8.66 -14.83
CA ASP A 188 -10.80 9.37 -15.90
C ASP A 188 -9.37 8.83 -16.11
#